data_c91d2fcdfe15821dbbc98901d3cb8f67
#
_entry.id   c91d2fcdfe15821dbbc98901d3cb8f67
#
_cell.length_a   1.000
_cell.length_b   1.000
_cell.length_c   1.000
_cell.angle_alpha   90.00
_cell.angle_beta   90.00
_cell.angle_gamma   90.00
#
_symmetry.space_group_name_H-M   'P 1'
#
loop_
_entity.id
_entity.type
_entity.pdbx_description
1 polymer ?
#
loop_
_entity_poly.entity_id
_entity_poly.type
_entity_poly.pdbx_seq_one_letter_code
_entity_poly.pdbx_strand_id
1 'polypeptide(L)'
;MIDFYYWPTPNGWKVSIMLEELGIKYRMIPVNISKGEQFTPKFLTISPNNRMPAIVDHNPPPEYDGKPVTIFESGAILLHLARKTGKFLAADPVGEKETLEWLFWQVGNLG
;
A
#
# COMPACT_ATOMS: atom_id res chain seq x y z
N MET A 1 9.14 -9.89 -4.26
CA MET A 1 7.71 -10.08 -4.62
C MET A 1 6.84 -9.42 -3.58
N ILE A 2 5.82 -8.73 -4.01
CA ILE A 2 4.84 -8.10 -3.13
C ILE A 2 3.56 -8.91 -3.17
N ASP A 3 3.00 -9.27 -2.01
CA ASP A 3 1.66 -9.81 -1.91
C ASP A 3 0.70 -8.65 -1.73
N PHE A 4 -0.21 -8.49 -2.67
CA PHE A 4 -1.17 -7.38 -2.69
C PHE A 4 -2.56 -7.91 -2.37
N TYR A 5 -3.06 -7.60 -1.19
CA TYR A 5 -4.39 -7.96 -0.73
C TYR A 5 -5.39 -6.93 -1.25
N TYR A 6 -6.30 -7.38 -2.11
CA TYR A 6 -7.07 -6.50 -2.98
C TYR A 6 -8.54 -6.92 -3.08
N TRP A 7 -9.38 -5.92 -3.24
CA TRP A 7 -10.75 -6.07 -3.71
C TRP A 7 -11.04 -4.86 -4.60
N PRO A 8 -11.88 -4.99 -5.66
CA PRO A 8 -12.10 -3.88 -6.62
C PRO A 8 -12.90 -2.74 -6.00
N THR A 9 -12.19 -1.86 -5.35
CA THR A 9 -12.71 -0.65 -4.70
C THR A 9 -11.77 0.51 -5.04
N PRO A 10 -12.23 1.78 -4.89
CA PRO A 10 -11.34 2.92 -5.19
C PRO A 10 -10.00 2.87 -4.46
N ASN A 11 -9.98 2.48 -3.20
CA ASN A 11 -8.73 2.39 -2.45
C ASN A 11 -7.82 1.26 -2.96
N GLY A 12 -8.41 0.12 -3.36
CA GLY A 12 -7.66 -0.95 -3.98
C GLY A 12 -7.05 -0.52 -5.31
N TRP A 13 -7.79 0.21 -6.12
CA TRP A 13 -7.32 0.69 -7.41
C TRP A 13 -6.12 1.63 -7.28
N LYS A 14 -6.06 2.46 -6.25
CA LYS A 14 -4.91 3.35 -6.03
C LYS A 14 -3.60 2.57 -5.98
N VAL A 15 -3.59 1.49 -5.22
CA VAL A 15 -2.40 0.66 -5.07
C VAL A 15 -2.12 -0.13 -6.35
N SER A 16 -3.16 -0.68 -6.98
CA SER A 16 -3.05 -1.40 -8.25
C SER A 16 -2.38 -0.54 -9.32
N ILE A 17 -2.85 0.69 -9.48
CA ILE A 17 -2.28 1.63 -10.45
C ILE A 17 -0.81 1.90 -10.13
N MET A 18 -0.49 2.15 -8.87
CA MET A 18 0.88 2.43 -8.46
C MET A 18 1.82 1.27 -8.77
N LEU A 19 1.41 0.04 -8.46
CA LEU A 19 2.21 -1.15 -8.73
C LEU A 19 2.47 -1.32 -10.23
N GLU A 20 1.44 -1.09 -11.05
CA GLU A 20 1.58 -1.19 -12.51
C GLU A 20 2.49 -0.09 -13.06
N GLU A 21 2.33 1.14 -12.60
CA GLU A 21 3.16 2.26 -13.04
C GLU A 21 4.63 2.09 -12.66
N LEU A 22 4.89 1.46 -11.52
CA LEU A 22 6.26 1.20 -11.06
C LEU A 22 6.88 -0.03 -11.73
N GLY A 23 6.06 -0.87 -12.38
CA GLY A 23 6.55 -2.12 -12.97
C GLY A 23 7.00 -3.14 -11.94
N ILE A 24 6.53 -3.05 -10.71
CA ILE A 24 6.87 -3.98 -9.64
C ILE A 24 6.07 -5.27 -9.81
N LYS A 25 6.74 -6.41 -9.67
CA LYS A 25 6.05 -7.70 -9.66
C LYS A 25 5.29 -7.87 -8.36
N TYR A 26 4.04 -8.29 -8.47
CA TYR A 26 3.21 -8.54 -7.30
C TYR A 26 2.27 -9.72 -7.54
N ARG A 27 1.81 -10.31 -6.45
CA ARG A 27 0.80 -11.35 -6.48
C ARG A 27 -0.46 -10.80 -5.86
N MET A 28 -1.55 -10.80 -6.63
CA MET A 28 -2.84 -10.32 -6.14
C MET A 28 -3.54 -11.40 -5.33
N ILE A 29 -3.93 -11.07 -4.12
CA ILE A 29 -4.66 -11.98 -3.23
C ILE A 29 -6.01 -11.32 -2.96
N PRO A 30 -7.12 -11.88 -3.46
CA PRO A 30 -8.42 -11.25 -3.28
C PRO A 30 -8.89 -11.35 -1.84
N VAL A 31 -9.51 -10.27 -1.35
CA VAL A 31 -10.16 -10.21 -0.04
C VAL A 31 -11.59 -9.79 -0.30
N ASN A 32 -12.52 -10.75 -0.37
CA ASN A 32 -13.91 -10.47 -0.69
C ASN A 32 -14.62 -9.85 0.51
N ILE A 33 -14.74 -8.53 0.51
CA ILE A 33 -15.32 -7.79 1.64
C ILE A 33 -16.84 -8.03 1.77
N SER A 34 -17.50 -8.43 0.70
CA SER A 34 -18.94 -8.76 0.77
C SER A 34 -19.18 -10.10 1.46
N LYS A 35 -18.16 -10.95 1.57
CA LYS A 35 -18.20 -12.22 2.30
C LYS A 35 -17.54 -12.15 3.67
N GLY A 36 -17.10 -10.97 4.10
CA GLY A 36 -16.46 -10.81 5.40
C GLY A 36 -15.04 -11.33 5.48
N GLU A 37 -14.35 -11.53 4.36
CA GLU A 37 -12.98 -12.06 4.36
C GLU A 37 -11.98 -11.14 5.02
N GLN A 38 -12.28 -9.84 5.13
CA GLN A 38 -11.45 -8.88 5.86
C GLN A 38 -11.40 -9.16 7.37
N PHE A 39 -12.30 -9.98 7.87
CA PHE A 39 -12.34 -10.34 9.29
C PHE A 39 -11.70 -11.68 9.60
N THR A 40 -11.13 -12.36 8.61
CA THR A 40 -10.45 -13.64 8.86
C THR A 40 -9.22 -13.44 9.73
N PRO A 41 -8.91 -14.40 10.64
CA PRO A 41 -7.73 -14.27 11.50
C PRO A 41 -6.44 -14.05 10.72
N LYS A 42 -6.28 -14.72 9.59
CA LYS A 42 -5.09 -14.57 8.75
C LYS A 42 -4.95 -13.14 8.23
N PHE A 43 -6.04 -12.55 7.72
CA PHE A 43 -5.98 -11.20 7.20
C PHE A 43 -5.76 -10.18 8.31
N LEU A 44 -6.33 -10.40 9.50
CA LEU A 44 -6.15 -9.49 10.63
C LEU A 44 -4.70 -9.39 11.10
N THR A 45 -3.88 -10.42 10.85
CA THR A 45 -2.44 -10.32 11.14
C THR A 45 -1.73 -9.37 10.18
N ILE A 46 -2.32 -9.11 9.02
CA ILE A 46 -1.76 -8.24 7.98
C ILE A 46 -2.35 -6.84 8.08
N SER A 47 -3.66 -6.76 8.28
CA SER A 47 -4.38 -5.50 8.43
C SER A 47 -5.22 -5.55 9.71
N PRO A 48 -4.66 -5.10 10.84
CA PRO A 48 -5.37 -5.13 12.12
C PRO A 48 -6.67 -4.33 12.11
N ASN A 49 -6.78 -3.38 11.20
CA ASN A 49 -7.96 -2.52 11.05
C ASN A 49 -9.04 -3.14 10.15
N ASN A 50 -8.88 -4.41 9.78
CA ASN A 50 -9.79 -5.20 8.94
C ASN A 50 -10.21 -4.51 7.64
N ARG A 51 -9.30 -3.79 7.00
CA ARG A 51 -9.54 -3.10 5.73
C ARG A 51 -8.50 -3.48 4.68
N MET A 52 -8.96 -3.62 3.44
CA MET A 52 -8.06 -3.67 2.30
C MET A 52 -7.96 -2.24 1.72
N PRO A 53 -6.92 -1.87 0.96
CA PRO A 53 -5.80 -2.72 0.56
C PRO A 53 -4.77 -2.90 1.67
N ALA A 54 -3.98 -3.95 1.54
CA ALA A 54 -2.81 -4.20 2.37
C ALA A 54 -1.76 -4.89 1.51
N ILE A 55 -0.50 -4.76 1.89
CA ILE A 55 0.58 -5.48 1.20
C ILE A 55 1.48 -6.19 2.19
N VAL A 56 2.16 -7.23 1.71
CA VAL A 56 3.34 -7.79 2.35
C VAL A 56 4.49 -7.63 1.37
N ASP A 57 5.48 -6.82 1.74
CA ASP A 57 6.67 -6.63 0.91
C ASP A 57 7.75 -7.61 1.38
N HIS A 58 8.04 -8.60 0.53
CA HIS A 58 9.03 -9.62 0.83
C HIS A 58 10.46 -9.18 0.51
N ASN A 59 10.62 -8.04 -0.16
CA ASN A 59 11.92 -7.46 -0.51
C ASN A 59 11.97 -5.99 -0.10
N PRO A 60 11.82 -5.71 1.22
CA PRO A 60 11.77 -4.32 1.69
C PRO A 60 13.15 -3.65 1.65
N PRO A 61 13.19 -2.31 1.81
CA PRO A 61 14.45 -1.58 1.93
C PRO A 61 15.34 -2.13 3.05
N PRO A 62 16.67 -1.86 2.98
CA PRO A 62 17.65 -2.44 3.92
C PRO A 62 17.35 -2.19 5.41
N GLU A 63 16.71 -1.08 5.75
CA GLU A 63 16.38 -0.74 7.14
C GLU A 63 15.46 -1.74 7.82
N TYR A 64 14.84 -2.64 7.07
CA TYR A 64 13.98 -3.68 7.62
C TYR A 64 14.69 -5.02 7.82
N ASP A 65 16.02 -5.05 7.70
CA ASP A 65 16.86 -6.22 7.94
C ASP A 65 16.46 -7.47 7.15
N GLY A 66 15.95 -7.26 5.93
CA GLY A 66 15.55 -8.36 5.05
C GLY A 66 14.27 -9.09 5.47
N LYS A 67 13.61 -8.66 6.53
CA LYS A 67 12.37 -9.29 6.99
C LYS A 67 11.18 -8.77 6.21
N PRO A 68 10.18 -9.62 5.88
CA PRO A 68 8.97 -9.14 5.22
C PRO A 68 8.27 -8.06 6.05
N VAL A 69 7.74 -7.06 5.36
CA VAL A 69 7.04 -5.94 6.00
C VAL A 69 5.59 -5.92 5.56
N THR A 70 4.68 -5.89 6.53
CA THR A 70 3.25 -5.73 6.26
C THR A 70 2.88 -4.25 6.37
N ILE A 71 2.08 -3.76 5.43
CA ILE A 71 1.64 -2.36 5.44
C ILE A 71 0.15 -2.33 5.11
N PHE A 72 -0.62 -1.64 5.93
CA PHE A 72 -2.02 -1.33 5.66
C PHE A 72 -2.18 0.18 5.54
N GLU A 73 -3.35 0.66 5.13
CA GLU A 73 -3.66 2.02 4.73
C GLU A 73 -3.12 2.35 3.33
N SER A 74 -4.02 2.71 2.42
CA SER A 74 -3.64 2.98 1.03
C SER A 74 -2.57 4.07 0.89
N GLY A 75 -2.69 5.15 1.68
CA GLY A 75 -1.71 6.24 1.65
C GLY A 75 -0.33 5.78 2.12
N ALA A 76 -0.27 4.97 3.17
CA ALA A 76 0.99 4.44 3.68
C ALA A 76 1.64 3.49 2.67
N ILE A 77 0.83 2.68 1.98
CA ILE A 77 1.32 1.78 0.94
C ILE A 77 1.92 2.57 -0.22
N LEU A 78 1.22 3.60 -0.69
CA LEU A 78 1.72 4.46 -1.77
C LEU A 78 3.05 5.11 -1.39
N LEU A 79 3.15 5.60 -0.16
CA LEU A 79 4.38 6.23 0.33
C LEU A 79 5.53 5.22 0.42
N HIS A 80 5.26 4.02 0.93
CA HIS A 80 6.27 2.96 1.01
C HIS A 80 6.81 2.61 -0.38
N LEU A 81 5.93 2.43 -1.36
CA LEU A 81 6.33 2.09 -2.71
C LEU A 81 7.12 3.22 -3.38
N ALA A 82 6.73 4.47 -3.14
CA ALA A 82 7.45 5.62 -3.66
C ALA A 82 8.87 5.71 -3.07
N ARG A 83 9.00 5.53 -1.78
CA ARG A 83 10.32 5.55 -1.10
C ARG A 83 11.21 4.39 -1.53
N LYS A 84 10.62 3.20 -1.62
CA LYS A 84 11.35 2.00 -2.05
C LYS A 84 11.95 2.16 -3.45
N THR A 85 11.22 2.76 -4.36
CA THR A 85 11.60 2.88 -5.77
C THR A 85 12.28 4.20 -6.11
N GLY A 86 12.15 5.20 -5.26
CA GLY A 86 12.63 6.56 -5.54
C GLY A 86 11.84 7.28 -6.60
N LYS A 87 10.58 6.86 -6.86
CA LYS A 87 9.73 7.44 -7.90
C LYS A 87 8.48 8.03 -7.28
N PHE A 88 7.92 9.06 -7.94
CA PHE A 88 6.67 9.72 -7.58
C PHE A 88 6.69 10.46 -6.24
N LEU A 89 7.88 10.60 -5.64
CA LEU A 89 8.08 11.39 -4.44
C LEU A 89 9.28 12.29 -4.68
N ALA A 90 9.09 13.61 -4.52
CA ALA A 90 10.16 14.55 -4.73
C ALA A 90 11.28 14.32 -3.70
N ALA A 91 12.53 14.44 -4.16
CA ALA A 91 13.70 14.18 -3.32
C ALA A 91 14.03 15.34 -2.38
N ASP A 92 13.61 16.56 -2.73
CA ASP A 92 13.86 17.75 -1.92
C ASP A 92 12.81 17.90 -0.82
N PRO A 93 13.17 18.51 0.33
CA PRO A 93 12.24 18.64 1.46
C PRO A 93 10.95 19.37 1.15
N VAL A 94 11.00 20.43 0.34
CA VAL A 94 9.81 21.21 -0.01
C VAL A 94 8.87 20.39 -0.89
N GLY A 95 9.39 19.74 -1.92
CA GLY A 95 8.60 18.90 -2.81
C GLY A 95 8.01 17.70 -2.08
N GLU A 96 8.77 17.07 -1.18
CA GLU A 96 8.26 15.96 -0.37
C GLU A 96 7.10 16.43 0.52
N LYS A 97 7.26 17.56 1.20
CA LYS A 97 6.22 18.15 2.02
C LYS A 97 4.94 18.38 1.21
N GLU A 98 5.05 18.98 0.05
CA GLU A 98 3.89 19.27 -0.81
C GLU A 98 3.21 17.97 -1.28
N THR A 99 3.99 16.97 -1.66
CA THR A 99 3.44 15.67 -2.06
C THR A 99 2.65 15.04 -0.90
N LEU A 100 3.20 15.07 0.31
CA LEU A 100 2.51 14.52 1.48
C LEU A 100 1.25 15.30 1.83
N GLU A 101 1.27 16.62 1.71
CA GLU A 101 0.08 17.45 1.95
C GLU A 101 -1.06 17.02 1.03
N TRP A 102 -0.81 16.85 -0.25
CA TRP A 102 -1.83 16.43 -1.21
C TRP A 102 -2.24 14.98 -1.03
N LEU A 103 -1.30 14.09 -0.67
CA LEU A 103 -1.62 12.70 -0.39
C LEU A 103 -2.59 12.59 0.79
N PHE A 104 -2.29 13.26 1.90
CA PHE A 104 -3.17 13.24 3.07
C PHE A 104 -4.50 13.92 2.81
N TRP A 105 -4.50 14.99 2.03
CA TRP A 105 -5.75 15.61 1.60
C TRP A 105 -6.62 14.62 0.84
N GLN A 106 -6.04 13.88 -0.09
CA GLN A 106 -6.77 12.92 -0.91
C GLN A 106 -7.36 11.79 -0.05
N VAL A 107 -6.55 11.16 0.81
CA VAL A 107 -7.02 10.02 1.59
C VAL A 107 -8.01 10.43 2.69
N GLY A 108 -7.90 11.66 3.19
CA GLY A 108 -8.78 12.17 4.23
C GLY A 108 -10.07 12.79 3.73
N ASN A 109 -10.12 13.27 2.48
CA ASN A 109 -11.25 14.02 1.96
C ASN A 109 -11.94 13.38 0.77
N LEU A 110 -11.21 12.64 -0.06
CA LEU A 110 -11.75 12.01 -1.26
C LEU A 110 -11.81 10.48 -1.17
N GLY A 111 -11.06 9.94 -0.26
CA GLY A 111 -10.99 8.51 -0.08
C GLY A 111 -11.91 7.98 0.97
#